data_18c46c9258429cab84b2ea76af7f0e06
#
_entry.id   18c46c9258429cab84b2ea76af7f0e06
#
_cell.length_a   1.000
_cell.length_b   1.000
_cell.length_c   1.000
_cell.angle_alpha   90.00
_cell.angle_beta   90.00
_cell.angle_gamma   90.00
#
_symmetry.space_group_name_H-M   'P 1'
#
loop_
_entity.id
_entity.type
_entity.pdbx_description
1 polymer ?
#
loop_
_entity_poly.entity_id
_entity_poly.type
_entity_poly.pdbx_seq_one_letter_code
_entity_poly.pdbx_strand_id
1 'polypeptide(L)'
;RNLIDDHHWGEDGRFKEIILMNYLKRILPSYASVGTGFVKSKDSITKQIDIVIYQNTYPTLFSEGDFVILTPESVIGIIEVKSQTPTGTKLKEFVQTANHNADIICGDSEKAIFNGIFSYNCSLHYETICNAIDEIDYTKILEAQFFNQVCSNKLFNCVNHLVLSDNTFIKLWP
;
A
#
# COMPACT_ATOMS: atom_id res chain seq x y z
N ARG A 1 6.11 -22.84 -10.16
CA ARG A 1 7.37 -23.41 -10.68
C ARG A 1 8.39 -22.29 -10.62
N ASN A 2 9.37 -22.41 -9.73
CA ASN A 2 10.41 -21.40 -9.57
C ASN A 2 11.28 -21.42 -10.83
N LEU A 3 11.25 -20.34 -11.58
CA LEU A 3 12.07 -20.16 -12.79
C LEU A 3 13.45 -19.60 -12.47
N ILE A 4 13.66 -19.17 -11.22
CA ILE A 4 14.89 -18.51 -10.75
C ILE A 4 15.34 -19.27 -9.49
N ASP A 5 16.61 -19.66 -9.45
CA ASP A 5 17.23 -20.36 -8.32
C ASP A 5 17.30 -19.48 -7.07
N ASP A 6 17.40 -20.10 -5.88
CA ASP A 6 17.31 -19.49 -4.55
C ASP A 6 18.32 -18.34 -4.24
N HIS A 7 19.19 -18.01 -5.17
CA HIS A 7 20.20 -16.95 -4.99
C HIS A 7 19.77 -15.56 -5.47
N HIS A 8 18.57 -15.39 -6.06
CA HIS A 8 18.10 -14.13 -6.67
C HIS A 8 16.79 -13.58 -6.06
N TRP A 9 16.64 -13.64 -4.74
CA TRP A 9 15.42 -13.21 -4.02
C TRP A 9 14.98 -11.77 -4.33
N GLY A 10 15.92 -10.86 -4.56
CA GLY A 10 15.59 -9.48 -4.92
C GLY A 10 14.95 -9.35 -6.30
N GLU A 11 15.40 -10.16 -7.27
CA GLU A 11 14.84 -10.17 -8.62
C GLU A 11 13.46 -10.82 -8.66
N ASP A 12 13.21 -11.88 -7.86
CA ASP A 12 11.90 -12.52 -7.72
C ASP A 12 10.85 -11.53 -7.18
N GLY A 13 11.20 -10.72 -6.18
CA GLY A 13 10.34 -9.67 -5.65
C GLY A 13 9.97 -8.66 -6.73
N ARG A 14 10.98 -8.12 -7.42
CA ARG A 14 10.77 -7.14 -8.49
C ARG A 14 9.93 -7.69 -9.64
N PHE A 15 10.13 -8.95 -10.02
CA PHE A 15 9.35 -9.59 -11.06
C PHE A 15 7.86 -9.69 -10.68
N LYS A 16 7.56 -9.99 -9.42
CA LYS A 16 6.18 -10.06 -8.90
C LYS A 16 5.49 -8.70 -8.88
N GLU A 17 6.22 -7.64 -8.52
CA GLU A 17 5.73 -6.26 -8.62
C GLU A 17 5.35 -5.93 -10.08
N ILE A 18 6.22 -6.26 -11.04
CA ILE A 18 5.99 -6.02 -12.47
C ILE A 18 4.76 -6.78 -12.99
N ILE A 19 4.56 -8.04 -12.56
CA ILE A 19 3.38 -8.83 -12.95
C ILE A 19 2.10 -8.11 -12.50
N LEU A 20 2.02 -7.73 -11.23
CA LEU A 20 0.85 -7.05 -10.68
C LEU A 20 0.64 -5.68 -11.33
N MET A 21 1.71 -4.92 -11.52
CA MET A 21 1.66 -3.63 -12.20
C MET A 21 1.11 -3.77 -13.63
N ASN A 22 1.60 -4.74 -14.42
CA ASN A 22 1.14 -5.00 -15.78
C ASN A 22 -0.32 -5.46 -15.83
N TYR A 23 -0.77 -6.19 -14.81
CA TYR A 23 -2.19 -6.54 -14.67
C TYR A 23 -3.04 -5.29 -14.43
N LEU A 24 -2.65 -4.43 -13.49
CA LEU A 24 -3.35 -3.19 -13.18
C LEU A 24 -3.41 -2.24 -14.37
N LYS A 25 -2.33 -2.08 -15.13
CA LYS A 25 -2.30 -1.26 -16.35
C LYS A 25 -3.36 -1.68 -17.39
N ARG A 26 -3.79 -2.96 -17.38
CA ARG A 26 -4.79 -3.46 -18.33
C ARG A 26 -6.23 -3.25 -17.89
N ILE A 27 -6.48 -3.14 -16.59
CA ILE A 27 -7.85 -3.10 -16.05
C ILE A 27 -8.25 -1.71 -15.54
N LEU A 28 -7.29 -0.85 -15.24
CA LEU A 28 -7.59 0.50 -14.77
C LEU A 28 -8.09 1.39 -15.90
N PRO A 29 -8.95 2.36 -15.58
CA PRO A 29 -9.46 3.31 -16.57
C PRO A 29 -8.33 4.23 -17.10
N SER A 30 -8.52 4.80 -18.28
CA SER A 30 -7.51 5.58 -19.01
C SER A 30 -6.99 6.82 -18.27
N TYR A 31 -7.73 7.34 -17.29
CA TYR A 31 -7.28 8.47 -16.46
C TYR A 31 -6.34 8.05 -15.33
N ALA A 32 -6.22 6.76 -15.06
CA ALA A 32 -5.35 6.22 -14.04
C ALA A 32 -4.10 5.60 -14.66
N SER A 33 -2.95 5.94 -14.12
CA SER A 33 -1.65 5.37 -14.46
C SER A 33 -1.07 4.60 -13.29
N VAL A 34 -0.13 3.71 -13.58
CA VAL A 34 0.52 2.85 -12.57
C VAL A 34 2.03 2.96 -12.73
N GLY A 35 2.71 3.14 -11.62
CA GLY A 35 4.17 3.19 -11.56
C GLY A 35 4.72 2.66 -10.24
N THR A 36 6.02 2.80 -10.06
CA THR A 36 6.75 2.56 -8.80
C THR A 36 7.58 3.79 -8.48
N GLY A 37 7.84 4.08 -7.21
CA GLY A 37 8.71 5.21 -6.86
C GLY A 37 8.29 5.93 -5.59
N PHE A 38 8.19 7.26 -5.65
CA PHE A 38 8.04 8.09 -4.46
C PHE A 38 6.92 9.11 -4.62
N VAL A 39 6.34 9.50 -3.50
CA VAL A 39 5.46 10.66 -3.41
C VAL A 39 6.13 11.72 -2.55
N LYS A 40 6.31 12.91 -3.10
CA LYS A 40 6.92 14.05 -2.43
C LYS A 40 5.83 15.04 -2.02
N SER A 41 5.61 15.13 -0.71
CA SER A 41 4.87 16.22 -0.08
C SER A 41 5.74 17.46 0.04
N LYS A 42 5.17 18.57 0.54
CA LYS A 42 5.91 19.82 0.76
C LYS A 42 7.12 19.62 1.67
N ASP A 43 6.94 18.91 2.79
CA ASP A 43 7.93 18.82 3.87
C ASP A 43 8.52 17.41 4.03
N SER A 44 8.01 16.41 3.28
CA SER A 44 8.41 15.01 3.43
C SER A 44 8.32 14.24 2.12
N ILE A 45 8.94 13.06 2.12
CA ILE A 45 8.89 12.11 1.00
C ILE A 45 8.60 10.71 1.56
N THR A 46 7.79 9.93 0.84
CA THR A 46 7.50 8.55 1.23
C THR A 46 8.75 7.68 1.17
N LYS A 47 8.71 6.51 1.81
CA LYS A 47 9.57 5.41 1.39
C LYS A 47 9.20 5.01 -0.03
N GLN A 48 10.09 4.25 -0.69
CA GLN A 48 9.76 3.69 -2.00
C GLN A 48 8.47 2.88 -1.92
N ILE A 49 7.57 3.14 -2.87
CA ILE A 49 6.28 2.48 -3.01
C ILE A 49 6.41 1.46 -4.14
N ASP A 50 6.07 0.22 -3.88
CA ASP A 50 6.17 -0.86 -4.85
C ASP A 50 5.24 -0.59 -6.04
N ILE A 51 3.98 -0.21 -5.78
CA ILE A 51 3.03 0.18 -6.82
C ILE A 51 2.26 1.43 -6.35
N VAL A 52 2.32 2.49 -7.16
CA VAL A 52 1.51 3.69 -7.00
C VAL A 52 0.53 3.83 -8.17
N ILE A 53 -0.74 4.04 -7.85
CA ILE A 53 -1.81 4.34 -8.80
C ILE A 53 -2.10 5.83 -8.71
N TYR A 54 -2.08 6.53 -9.83
CA TYR A 54 -2.20 7.98 -9.84
C TYR A 54 -2.99 8.48 -11.05
N GLN A 55 -3.58 9.68 -10.92
CA GLN A 55 -4.27 10.36 -12.00
C GLN A 55 -3.25 10.99 -12.96
N ASN A 56 -3.28 10.60 -14.21
CA ASN A 56 -2.38 11.12 -15.24
C ASN A 56 -2.72 12.53 -15.74
N THR A 57 -3.80 13.12 -15.23
CA THR A 57 -4.17 14.52 -15.49
C THR A 57 -3.36 15.51 -14.65
N TYR A 58 -2.70 15.04 -13.59
CA TYR A 58 -1.78 15.83 -12.78
C TYR A 58 -0.35 15.72 -13.31
N PRO A 59 0.44 16.80 -13.27
CA PRO A 59 1.84 16.74 -13.66
C PRO A 59 2.64 15.84 -12.70
N THR A 60 3.55 15.05 -13.26
CA THR A 60 4.56 14.31 -12.48
C THR A 60 5.77 15.19 -12.22
N LEU A 61 6.41 15.04 -11.06
CA LEU A 61 7.68 15.72 -10.78
C LEU A 61 8.83 15.10 -11.57
N PHE A 62 8.79 13.79 -11.75
CA PHE A 62 9.71 13.01 -12.56
C PHE A 62 9.05 11.73 -13.07
N SER A 63 9.42 11.29 -14.27
CA SER A 63 8.96 10.01 -14.84
C SER A 63 10.03 9.45 -15.79
N GLU A 64 10.43 8.21 -15.57
CA GLU A 64 11.31 7.44 -16.44
C GLU A 64 10.88 5.96 -16.43
N GLY A 65 10.38 5.48 -17.56
CA GLY A 65 9.75 4.17 -17.64
C GLY A 65 8.59 4.04 -16.64
N ASP A 66 8.66 3.05 -15.75
CA ASP A 66 7.67 2.85 -14.68
C ASP A 66 8.03 3.58 -13.38
N PHE A 67 9.21 4.18 -13.29
CA PHE A 67 9.62 4.92 -12.11
C PHE A 67 9.06 6.35 -12.15
N VAL A 68 8.44 6.77 -11.04
CA VAL A 68 7.80 8.08 -10.93
C VAL A 68 8.10 8.75 -9.60
N ILE A 69 8.15 10.09 -9.62
CA ILE A 69 8.06 10.93 -8.42
C ILE A 69 6.83 11.81 -8.60
N LEU A 70 5.89 11.70 -7.66
CA LEU A 70 4.56 12.29 -7.75
C LEU A 70 4.35 13.33 -6.64
N THR A 71 3.32 14.16 -6.82
CA THR A 71 2.74 14.95 -5.73
C THR A 71 1.56 14.21 -5.10
N PRO A 72 1.24 14.47 -3.82
CA PRO A 72 0.16 13.80 -3.11
C PRO A 72 -1.21 13.89 -3.82
N GLU A 73 -1.49 15.01 -4.47
CA GLU A 73 -2.79 15.30 -5.09
C GLU A 73 -3.12 14.29 -6.20
N SER A 74 -2.11 13.82 -6.91
CA SER A 74 -2.28 12.88 -8.03
C SER A 74 -2.57 11.44 -7.60
N VAL A 75 -2.20 11.05 -6.37
CA VAL A 75 -2.25 9.66 -5.92
C VAL A 75 -3.69 9.20 -5.69
N ILE A 76 -4.07 8.08 -6.29
CA ILE A 76 -5.35 7.38 -6.08
C ILE A 76 -5.17 6.26 -5.06
N GLY A 77 -4.02 5.57 -5.10
CA GLY A 77 -3.75 4.47 -4.20
C GLY A 77 -2.31 3.99 -4.24
N ILE A 78 -1.96 3.23 -3.22
CA ILE A 78 -0.67 2.57 -3.08
C ILE A 78 -0.86 1.09 -2.76
N ILE A 79 0.06 0.25 -3.22
CA ILE A 79 0.08 -1.18 -2.91
C ILE A 79 1.50 -1.58 -2.56
N GLU A 80 1.64 -2.18 -1.39
CA GLU A 80 2.84 -2.86 -0.95
C GLU A 80 2.78 -4.31 -1.43
N VAL A 81 3.79 -4.76 -2.17
CA VAL A 81 3.82 -6.10 -2.78
C VAL A 81 4.83 -6.97 -2.05
N LYS A 82 4.41 -8.16 -1.66
CA LYS A 82 5.28 -9.11 -0.97
C LYS A 82 5.26 -10.47 -1.65
N SER A 83 6.44 -11.02 -1.86
CA SER A 83 6.56 -12.40 -2.35
C SER A 83 6.00 -13.38 -1.34
N GLN A 84 6.20 -13.09 -0.05
CA GLN A 84 5.79 -13.96 1.05
C GLN A 84 5.52 -13.16 2.32
N THR A 85 4.49 -13.57 3.07
CA THR A 85 4.20 -13.11 4.42
C THR A 85 4.34 -14.27 5.41
N PRO A 86 5.53 -14.45 6.02
CA PRO A 86 5.83 -15.67 6.79
C PRO A 86 5.34 -15.62 8.24
N THR A 87 5.19 -14.42 8.84
CA THR A 87 4.81 -14.24 10.24
C THR A 87 3.89 -13.04 10.44
N GLY A 88 3.09 -13.04 11.53
CA GLY A 88 2.27 -11.90 11.92
C GLY A 88 3.11 -10.63 12.19
N THR A 89 4.29 -10.78 12.77
CA THR A 89 5.23 -9.66 12.98
C THR A 89 5.63 -9.00 11.65
N LYS A 90 5.91 -9.80 10.62
CA LYS A 90 6.22 -9.26 9.28
C LYS A 90 5.01 -8.60 8.66
N LEU A 91 3.81 -9.15 8.79
CA LEU A 91 2.59 -8.49 8.34
C LEU A 91 2.42 -7.13 9.01
N LYS A 92 2.63 -7.04 10.33
CA LYS A 92 2.57 -5.79 11.08
C LYS A 92 3.57 -4.75 10.56
N GLU A 93 4.82 -5.14 10.29
CA GLU A 93 5.84 -4.26 9.70
C GLU A 93 5.39 -3.72 8.32
N PHE A 94 4.79 -4.56 7.47
CA PHE A 94 4.30 -4.16 6.16
C PHE A 94 3.16 -3.15 6.27
N VAL A 95 2.19 -3.41 7.15
CA VAL A 95 1.08 -2.50 7.42
C VAL A 95 1.58 -1.16 7.95
N GLN A 96 2.52 -1.16 8.90
CA GLN A 96 3.12 0.07 9.43
C GLN A 96 3.83 0.89 8.34
N THR A 97 4.54 0.23 7.42
CA THR A 97 5.19 0.92 6.30
C THR A 97 4.18 1.52 5.33
N ALA A 98 3.14 0.77 4.96
CA ALA A 98 2.09 1.25 4.09
C ALA A 98 1.30 2.42 4.72
N ASN A 99 0.97 2.34 6.01
CA ASN A 99 0.32 3.42 6.75
C ASN A 99 1.19 4.68 6.80
N HIS A 100 2.48 4.53 7.09
CA HIS A 100 3.42 5.67 7.09
C HIS A 100 3.48 6.37 5.73
N ASN A 101 3.53 5.62 4.64
CA ASN A 101 3.49 6.21 3.30
C ASN A 101 2.16 6.93 3.03
N ALA A 102 1.05 6.34 3.44
CA ALA A 102 -0.26 6.95 3.29
C ALA A 102 -0.43 8.22 4.13
N ASP A 103 0.12 8.26 5.34
CA ASP A 103 0.14 9.47 6.19
C ASP A 103 0.87 10.64 5.50
N ILE A 104 1.99 10.37 4.84
CA ILE A 104 2.72 11.40 4.07
C ILE A 104 1.89 11.88 2.87
N ILE A 105 1.19 10.96 2.20
CA ILE A 105 0.38 11.27 1.01
C ILE A 105 -0.88 12.06 1.39
N CYS A 106 -1.59 11.64 2.41
CA CYS A 106 -2.85 12.25 2.80
C CYS A 106 -2.64 13.52 3.65
N GLY A 107 -1.59 13.54 4.50
CA GLY A 107 -1.31 14.65 5.40
C GLY A 107 -2.53 14.98 6.28
N ASP A 108 -2.87 16.25 6.38
CA ASP A 108 -4.05 16.74 7.11
C ASP A 108 -5.30 16.83 6.21
N SER A 109 -5.23 16.32 4.97
CA SER A 109 -6.36 16.38 4.05
C SER A 109 -7.40 15.28 4.36
N GLU A 110 -8.66 15.54 3.98
CA GLU A 110 -9.74 14.53 4.04
C GLU A 110 -9.66 13.50 2.89
N LYS A 111 -8.53 13.44 2.21
CA LYS A 111 -8.35 12.55 1.08
C LYS A 111 -8.21 11.11 1.54
N ALA A 112 -9.11 10.26 1.10
CA ALA A 112 -8.98 8.82 1.22
C ALA A 112 -8.27 8.26 -0.02
N ILE A 113 -7.30 7.35 0.18
CA ILE A 113 -6.66 6.61 -0.89
C ILE A 113 -6.87 5.11 -0.71
N PHE A 114 -6.77 4.37 -1.80
CA PHE A 114 -6.60 2.92 -1.73
C PHE A 114 -5.22 2.62 -1.11
N ASN A 115 -5.19 1.96 0.03
CA ASN A 115 -3.95 1.54 0.68
C ASN A 115 -3.97 0.03 0.88
N GLY A 116 -3.26 -0.69 0.03
CA GLY A 116 -3.33 -2.13 -0.07
C GLY A 116 -2.02 -2.86 0.22
N ILE A 117 -2.14 -4.09 0.70
CA ILE A 117 -1.04 -5.05 0.75
C ILE A 117 -1.41 -6.25 -0.10
N PHE A 118 -0.52 -6.65 -0.99
CA PHE A 118 -0.65 -7.83 -1.84
C PHE A 118 0.50 -8.80 -1.57
N SER A 119 0.19 -9.98 -1.02
CA SER A 119 1.17 -11.03 -0.78
C SER A 119 0.88 -12.26 -1.62
N TYR A 120 1.84 -12.67 -2.45
CA TYR A 120 1.71 -13.83 -3.32
C TYR A 120 1.66 -15.16 -2.56
N ASN A 121 2.27 -15.22 -1.39
CA ASN A 121 2.24 -16.38 -0.52
C ASN A 121 2.06 -15.96 0.94
N CYS A 122 1.09 -16.57 1.62
CA CYS A 122 0.84 -16.35 3.03
C CYS A 122 0.37 -17.66 3.66
N SER A 123 1.12 -18.12 4.65
CA SER A 123 0.79 -19.35 5.41
C SER A 123 0.18 -19.05 6.78
N LEU A 124 -0.20 -17.80 7.05
CA LEU A 124 -0.75 -17.40 8.33
C LEU A 124 -2.20 -17.86 8.50
N HIS A 125 -2.53 -18.33 9.70
CA HIS A 125 -3.91 -18.55 10.09
C HIS A 125 -4.66 -17.23 10.26
N TYR A 126 -5.97 -17.24 10.01
CA TYR A 126 -6.84 -16.06 10.09
C TYR A 126 -6.70 -15.31 11.42
N GLU A 127 -6.68 -16.03 12.55
CA GLU A 127 -6.50 -15.42 13.89
C GLU A 127 -5.17 -14.66 14.02
N THR A 128 -4.08 -15.19 13.45
CA THR A 128 -2.77 -14.52 13.45
C THR A 128 -2.81 -13.25 12.62
N ILE A 129 -3.53 -13.25 11.50
CA ILE A 129 -3.71 -12.08 10.65
C ILE A 129 -4.52 -11.02 11.38
N CYS A 130 -5.66 -11.40 11.99
CA CYS A 130 -6.48 -10.49 12.79
C CYS A 130 -5.67 -9.86 13.94
N ASN A 131 -4.97 -10.67 14.73
CA ASN A 131 -4.15 -10.17 15.84
C ASN A 131 -3.05 -9.20 15.34
N ALA A 132 -2.42 -9.49 14.21
CA ALA A 132 -1.40 -8.59 13.65
C ALA A 132 -1.99 -7.24 13.20
N ILE A 133 -3.25 -7.22 12.77
CA ILE A 133 -3.98 -6.01 12.40
C ILE A 133 -4.49 -5.30 13.65
N ASP A 134 -5.09 -6.01 14.60
CA ASP A 134 -5.67 -5.44 15.83
C ASP A 134 -4.60 -4.81 16.74
N GLU A 135 -3.38 -5.37 16.75
CA GLU A 135 -2.24 -4.77 17.44
C GLU A 135 -1.75 -3.45 16.79
N ILE A 136 -2.17 -3.16 15.57
CA ILE A 136 -1.96 -1.87 14.92
C ILE A 136 -3.10 -0.99 15.39
N ASP A 137 -2.91 -0.30 16.41
CA ASP A 137 -3.63 0.71 17.19
C ASP A 137 -4.87 1.38 16.53
N TYR A 138 -5.67 0.58 15.78
CA TYR A 138 -6.95 1.05 15.23
C TYR A 138 -7.92 1.42 16.35
N THR A 139 -7.81 0.79 17.52
CA THR A 139 -8.62 1.11 18.71
C THR A 139 -8.31 2.51 19.25
N LYS A 140 -7.07 2.95 19.30
CA LYS A 140 -6.73 4.32 19.70
C LYS A 140 -7.19 5.36 18.67
N ILE A 141 -7.23 4.96 17.39
CA ILE A 141 -7.79 5.81 16.34
C ILE A 141 -9.30 5.95 16.53
N LEU A 142 -10.01 4.87 16.86
CA LEU A 142 -11.44 4.89 17.14
C LEU A 142 -11.78 5.62 18.46
N GLU A 143 -11.02 5.40 19.53
CA GLU A 143 -11.21 6.11 20.79
C GLU A 143 -10.93 7.62 20.66
N ALA A 144 -9.96 8.03 19.87
CA ALA A 144 -9.73 9.45 19.56
C ALA A 144 -10.89 10.09 18.80
N GLN A 145 -11.67 9.33 18.03
CA GLN A 145 -12.87 9.83 17.35
C GLN A 145 -14.05 10.07 18.31
N PHE A 146 -14.18 9.28 19.37
CA PHE A 146 -15.25 9.48 20.36
C PHE A 146 -15.03 10.72 21.23
N PHE A 147 -13.80 11.14 21.43
CA PHE A 147 -13.46 12.28 22.30
C PHE A 147 -13.22 13.62 21.58
N ASN A 148 -12.94 13.59 20.28
CA ASN A 148 -12.71 14.81 19.50
C ASN A 148 -13.39 14.71 18.13
N GLN A 149 -14.41 15.51 17.93
CA GLN A 149 -15.13 15.72 16.67
C GLN A 149 -14.24 16.20 15.49
N VAL A 150 -12.91 16.19 15.63
CA VAL A 150 -11.95 16.80 14.69
C VAL A 150 -10.97 15.81 14.06
N CYS A 151 -10.94 14.53 14.45
CA CYS A 151 -9.91 13.59 13.99
C CYS A 151 -10.42 12.46 13.09
N SER A 152 -11.37 12.73 12.21
CA SER A 152 -11.88 11.74 11.25
C SER A 152 -10.88 11.30 10.16
N ASN A 153 -9.80 12.08 9.94
CA ASN A 153 -8.96 11.91 8.75
C ASN A 153 -7.93 10.79 8.85
N LYS A 154 -7.53 10.35 10.05
CA LYS A 154 -6.47 9.34 10.20
C LYS A 154 -6.89 7.91 9.85
N LEU A 155 -8.17 7.57 9.89
CA LEU A 155 -8.67 6.25 9.48
C LEU A 155 -8.54 6.02 7.98
N PHE A 156 -8.61 7.07 7.18
CA PHE A 156 -8.52 6.98 5.73
C PHE A 156 -7.10 6.68 5.23
N ASN A 157 -6.10 6.86 6.09
CA ASN A 157 -4.69 6.64 5.76
C ASN A 157 -4.23 5.21 6.08
N CYS A 158 -5.03 4.44 6.83
CA CYS A 158 -4.68 3.07 7.18
C CYS A 158 -4.81 2.12 5.98
N VAL A 159 -4.10 1.00 6.06
CA VAL A 159 -4.31 -0.12 5.13
C VAL A 159 -5.78 -0.51 5.17
N ASN A 160 -6.42 -0.48 4.01
CA ASN A 160 -7.84 -0.76 3.87
C ASN A 160 -8.13 -2.03 3.06
N HIS A 161 -7.12 -2.60 2.41
CA HIS A 161 -7.25 -3.85 1.66
C HIS A 161 -6.03 -4.75 1.86
N LEU A 162 -6.28 -6.03 2.15
CA LEU A 162 -5.25 -7.05 2.22
C LEU A 162 -5.63 -8.21 1.31
N VAL A 163 -4.74 -8.57 0.42
CA VAL A 163 -4.82 -9.79 -0.41
C VAL A 163 -3.64 -10.67 0.00
N LEU A 164 -3.92 -11.75 0.69
CA LEU A 164 -2.90 -12.64 1.24
C LEU A 164 -3.05 -14.03 0.62
N SER A 165 -2.19 -14.33 -0.35
CA SER A 165 -2.27 -15.55 -1.15
C SER A 165 -3.57 -15.61 -2.00
N ASP A 166 -3.97 -16.78 -2.42
CA ASP A 166 -5.12 -17.05 -3.30
C ASP A 166 -6.45 -17.22 -2.55
N ASN A 167 -6.43 -17.20 -1.21
CA ASN A 167 -7.58 -17.58 -0.40
C ASN A 167 -8.01 -16.55 0.67
N THR A 168 -7.26 -15.48 0.88
CA THR A 168 -7.56 -14.50 1.93
C THR A 168 -7.63 -13.09 1.37
N PHE A 169 -8.83 -12.52 1.41
CA PHE A 169 -9.08 -11.12 1.11
C PHE A 169 -9.76 -10.47 2.31
N ILE A 170 -9.17 -9.40 2.82
CA ILE A 170 -9.71 -8.61 3.92
C ILE A 170 -9.88 -7.18 3.43
N LYS A 171 -11.07 -6.65 3.58
CA LYS A 171 -11.37 -5.23 3.38
C LYS A 171 -11.73 -4.63 4.73
N LEU A 172 -10.97 -3.64 5.11
CA LEU A 172 -11.23 -2.84 6.30
C LEU A 172 -12.04 -1.61 5.87
N TRP A 173 -13.21 -1.44 6.47
CA TRP A 173 -14.05 -0.26 6.23
C TRP A 173 -13.67 0.80 7.26
N PRO A 174 -13.51 2.06 6.86
CA PRO A 174 -13.39 3.16 7.81
C PRO A 174 -14.71 3.42 8.53
#